data_485ec43b1c661428f94e1b2241245c28
#
_entry.id   485ec43b1c661428f94e1b2241245c28
#
_cell.length_a   1.000
_cell.length_b   1.000
_cell.length_c   1.000
_cell.angle_alpha   90.00
_cell.angle_beta   90.00
_cell.angle_gamma   90.00
#
_symmetry.space_group_name_H-M   'P 1'
#
loop_
_entity.id
_entity.type
_entity.pdbx_description
1 polymer ?
#
loop_
_entity_poly.entity_id
_entity_poly.type
_entity_poly.pdbx_seq_one_letter_code
_entity_poly.pdbx_strand_id
1 'polypeptide(L)'
;MDDVYRTTLNKVQLMMGTGSITLNEAIDLATRDFLDKGINCIVYADGRRVNIADYVRMALRTTSTRATLQGAAKRFAELGYDTVLISQYGGCSETCEPYQGKVYIDDVFTIWNGARSGDFGKSNYCDKWFMLLSVAIRGGLFHPNCRHTMGQYI
;
A
#
# COMPACT_ATOMS: atom_id res chain seq x y z
N MET A 1 -19.78 -13.51 -6.03
CA MET A 1 -18.34 -13.71 -6.30
C MET A 1 -17.47 -12.81 -5.45
N ASP A 2 -17.69 -11.51 -5.47
CA ASP A 2 -16.86 -10.59 -4.68
C ASP A 2 -16.88 -10.86 -3.18
N ASP A 3 -17.99 -11.32 -2.64
CA ASP A 3 -18.14 -11.62 -1.21
C ASP A 3 -17.27 -12.79 -0.76
N VAL A 4 -17.09 -13.82 -1.61
CA VAL A 4 -16.24 -14.98 -1.31
C VAL A 4 -14.79 -14.53 -1.18
N TYR A 5 -14.31 -13.71 -2.12
CA TYR A 5 -12.94 -13.18 -2.09
C TYR A 5 -12.72 -12.33 -0.86
N ARG A 6 -13.62 -11.38 -0.58
CA ARG A 6 -13.54 -10.51 0.58
C ARG A 6 -13.54 -11.28 1.89
N THR A 7 -14.45 -12.25 2.03
CA THR A 7 -14.58 -13.04 3.26
C THR A 7 -13.30 -13.81 3.55
N THR A 8 -12.76 -14.50 2.55
CA THR A 8 -11.53 -15.29 2.71
C THR A 8 -10.33 -14.39 3.03
N LEU A 9 -10.14 -13.31 2.28
CA LEU A 9 -9.01 -12.41 2.48
C LEU A 9 -9.10 -11.65 3.80
N ASN A 10 -10.29 -11.19 4.19
CA ASN A 10 -10.49 -10.50 5.47
C ASN A 10 -10.24 -11.41 6.67
N LYS A 11 -10.72 -12.65 6.61
CA LYS A 11 -10.49 -13.64 7.66
C LYS A 11 -8.99 -13.87 7.90
N VAL A 12 -8.27 -14.15 6.82
CA VAL A 12 -6.83 -14.43 6.86
C VAL A 12 -6.04 -13.19 7.28
N GLN A 13 -6.44 -12.02 6.81
CA GLN A 13 -5.81 -10.76 7.17
C GLN A 13 -6.00 -10.44 8.66
N LEU A 14 -7.16 -10.71 9.22
CA LEU A 14 -7.42 -10.55 10.65
C LEU A 14 -6.50 -11.46 11.48
N MET A 15 -6.35 -12.72 11.09
CA MET A 15 -5.44 -13.67 11.75
C MET A 15 -3.98 -13.19 11.68
N MET A 16 -3.57 -12.64 10.55
CA MET A 16 -2.23 -12.10 10.37
C MET A 16 -2.02 -10.83 11.21
N GLY A 17 -3.01 -9.94 11.27
CA GLY A 17 -2.97 -8.72 12.07
C GLY A 17 -2.91 -8.96 13.57
N THR A 18 -3.48 -10.05 14.06
CA THR A 18 -3.40 -10.46 15.47
C THR A 18 -2.11 -11.19 15.83
N GLY A 19 -1.24 -11.44 14.86
CA GLY A 19 0.01 -12.18 15.05
C GLY A 19 -0.15 -13.69 15.12
N SER A 20 -1.35 -14.21 14.84
CA SER A 20 -1.62 -15.66 14.90
C SER A 20 -0.92 -16.45 13.81
N ILE A 21 -0.70 -15.84 12.66
CA ILE A 21 -0.04 -16.46 11.51
C ILE A 21 0.89 -15.46 10.81
N THR A 22 1.90 -15.99 10.11
CA THR A 22 2.79 -15.21 9.27
C THR A 22 2.16 -14.92 7.91
N LEU A 23 2.80 -14.03 7.12
CA LEU A 23 2.35 -13.74 5.75
C LEU A 23 2.34 -15.00 4.86
N ASN A 24 3.37 -15.85 4.96
CA ASN A 24 3.43 -17.08 4.16
C ASN A 24 2.33 -18.07 4.55
N GLU A 25 2.08 -18.25 5.85
CA GLU A 25 0.98 -19.08 6.36
C GLU A 25 -0.38 -18.53 5.91
N ALA A 26 -0.53 -17.20 5.91
CA ALA A 26 -1.74 -16.53 5.44
C ALA A 26 -1.99 -16.79 3.95
N ILE A 27 -0.95 -16.72 3.12
CA ILE A 27 -1.03 -17.03 1.69
C ILE A 27 -1.46 -18.47 1.48
N ASP A 28 -0.85 -19.42 2.17
CA ASP A 28 -1.20 -20.84 2.07
C ASP A 28 -2.64 -21.11 2.49
N LEU A 29 -3.06 -20.55 3.61
CA LEU A 29 -4.40 -20.76 4.16
C LEU A 29 -5.47 -20.18 3.21
N ALA A 30 -5.30 -18.97 2.73
CA ALA A 30 -6.23 -18.34 1.79
C ALA A 30 -6.27 -19.08 0.45
N THR A 31 -5.12 -19.52 -0.06
CA THR A 31 -5.04 -20.29 -1.31
C THR A 31 -5.81 -21.61 -1.19
N ARG A 32 -5.62 -22.33 -0.10
CA ARG A 32 -6.36 -23.59 0.15
C ARG A 32 -7.86 -23.35 0.26
N ASP A 33 -8.28 -22.30 0.93
CA ASP A 33 -9.70 -21.97 1.07
C ASP A 33 -10.35 -21.68 -0.28
N PHE A 34 -9.66 -20.94 -1.16
CA PHE A 34 -10.13 -20.72 -2.53
C PHE A 34 -10.19 -22.00 -3.36
N LEU A 35 -9.17 -22.84 -3.27
CA LEU A 35 -9.14 -24.12 -3.98
C LEU A 35 -10.26 -25.06 -3.51
N ASP A 36 -10.54 -25.11 -2.22
CA ASP A 36 -11.64 -25.89 -1.64
C ASP A 36 -13.01 -25.43 -2.14
N LYS A 37 -13.14 -24.15 -2.49
CA LYS A 37 -14.34 -23.58 -3.09
C LYS A 37 -14.39 -23.71 -4.63
N GLY A 38 -13.42 -24.39 -5.23
CA GLY A 38 -13.31 -24.58 -6.67
C GLY A 38 -12.75 -23.39 -7.44
N ILE A 39 -12.14 -22.43 -6.76
CA ILE A 39 -11.55 -21.23 -7.37
C ILE A 39 -10.04 -21.45 -7.54
N ASN A 40 -9.59 -21.63 -8.78
CA ASN A 40 -8.18 -21.87 -9.09
C ASN A 40 -7.50 -20.71 -9.84
N CYS A 41 -8.26 -19.76 -10.34
CA CYS A 41 -7.74 -18.58 -11.03
C CYS A 41 -8.71 -17.41 -10.92
N ILE A 42 -8.16 -16.21 -11.14
CA ILE A 42 -8.92 -14.96 -11.27
C ILE A 42 -8.81 -14.48 -12.71
N VAL A 43 -9.94 -14.09 -13.30
CA VAL A 43 -9.98 -13.50 -14.65
C VAL A 43 -10.20 -12.00 -14.51
N TYR A 44 -9.22 -11.20 -14.96
CA TYR A 44 -9.36 -9.74 -14.97
C TYR A 44 -10.26 -9.28 -16.11
N ALA A 45 -10.70 -8.02 -16.04
CA ALA A 45 -11.56 -7.39 -17.05
C ALA A 45 -10.95 -7.39 -18.46
N ASP A 46 -9.62 -7.40 -18.57
CA ASP A 46 -8.86 -7.49 -19.83
C ASP A 46 -8.76 -8.92 -20.39
N GLY A 47 -9.34 -9.91 -19.71
CA GLY A 47 -9.29 -11.32 -20.08
C GLY A 47 -8.07 -12.08 -19.57
N ARG A 48 -7.12 -11.43 -18.92
CA ARG A 48 -5.93 -12.07 -18.36
C ARG A 48 -6.30 -12.95 -17.18
N ARG A 49 -5.75 -14.18 -17.17
CA ARG A 49 -5.92 -15.13 -16.07
C ARG A 49 -4.71 -15.07 -15.15
N VAL A 50 -4.97 -15.03 -13.86
CA VAL A 50 -3.93 -15.07 -12.82
C VAL A 50 -4.21 -16.25 -11.89
N ASN A 51 -3.19 -17.02 -11.59
CA ASN A 51 -3.25 -18.13 -10.64
C ASN A 51 -3.74 -17.63 -9.28
N ILE A 52 -4.56 -18.39 -8.59
CA ILE A 52 -5.13 -17.98 -7.30
C ILE A 52 -4.04 -17.75 -6.24
N ALA A 53 -2.97 -18.53 -6.23
CA ALA A 53 -1.86 -18.35 -5.30
C ALA A 53 -1.15 -17.00 -5.52
N ASP A 54 -0.91 -16.62 -6.77
CA ASP A 54 -0.29 -15.35 -7.13
C ASP A 54 -1.20 -14.17 -6.79
N TYR A 55 -2.50 -14.31 -7.04
CA TYR A 55 -3.49 -13.30 -6.67
C TYR A 55 -3.54 -13.08 -5.15
N VAL A 56 -3.60 -14.15 -4.37
CA VAL A 56 -3.62 -14.09 -2.91
C VAL A 56 -2.35 -13.44 -2.37
N ARG A 57 -1.19 -13.83 -2.91
CA ARG A 57 0.09 -13.25 -2.53
C ARG A 57 0.13 -11.74 -2.77
N MET A 58 -0.29 -11.30 -3.95
CA MET A 58 -0.39 -9.88 -4.30
C MET A 58 -1.35 -9.15 -3.35
N ALA A 59 -2.55 -9.67 -3.15
CA ALA A 59 -3.58 -9.02 -2.34
C ALA A 59 -3.16 -8.86 -0.88
N LEU A 60 -2.59 -9.91 -0.27
CA LEU A 60 -2.16 -9.88 1.13
C LEU A 60 -0.93 -9.00 1.33
N ARG A 61 0.03 -9.01 0.41
CA ARG A 61 1.17 -8.08 0.47
C ARG A 61 0.74 -6.64 0.36
N THR A 62 -0.11 -6.33 -0.60
CA THR A 62 -0.60 -4.96 -0.80
C THR A 62 -1.33 -4.45 0.44
N THR A 63 -2.19 -5.26 1.03
CA THR A 63 -2.94 -4.87 2.22
C THR A 63 -2.03 -4.73 3.44
N SER A 64 -1.08 -5.64 3.65
CA SER A 64 -0.07 -5.54 4.72
C SER A 64 0.78 -4.29 4.58
N THR A 65 1.24 -4.00 3.37
CA THR A 65 2.03 -2.79 3.10
C THR A 65 1.24 -1.54 3.41
N ARG A 66 -0.01 -1.46 2.96
CA ARG A 66 -0.89 -0.30 3.24
C ARG A 66 -1.13 -0.12 4.73
N ALA A 67 -1.36 -1.20 5.48
CA ALA A 67 -1.53 -1.14 6.92
C ALA A 67 -0.27 -0.60 7.61
N THR A 68 0.90 -1.04 7.20
CA THR A 68 2.19 -0.56 7.71
C THR A 68 2.39 0.92 7.40
N LEU A 69 2.12 1.34 6.17
CA LEU A 69 2.23 2.74 5.75
C LEU A 69 1.27 3.64 6.55
N GLN A 70 0.04 3.20 6.73
CA GLN A 70 -0.96 3.95 7.50
C GLN A 70 -0.56 4.10 8.96
N GLY A 71 -0.03 3.05 9.58
CA GLY A 71 0.49 3.09 10.96
C GLY A 71 1.67 4.05 11.10
N ALA A 72 2.61 4.02 10.16
CA ALA A 72 3.75 4.93 10.13
C ALA A 72 3.30 6.39 9.95
N ALA A 73 2.40 6.64 9.01
CA ALA A 73 1.87 7.98 8.75
C ALA A 73 1.15 8.56 9.97
N LYS A 74 0.34 7.75 10.63
CA LYS A 74 -0.34 8.15 11.86
C LYS A 74 0.66 8.56 12.94
N ARG A 75 1.73 7.78 13.11
CA ARG A 75 2.79 8.09 14.06
C ARG A 75 3.49 9.40 13.74
N PHE A 76 3.80 9.64 12.47
CA PHE A 76 4.42 10.89 12.03
C PHE A 76 3.52 12.09 12.30
N ALA A 77 2.22 11.96 12.02
CA ALA A 77 1.23 13.00 12.27
C ALA A 77 1.10 13.31 13.77
N GLU A 78 1.12 12.32 14.64
CA GLU A 78 1.11 12.48 16.10
C GLU A 78 2.33 13.25 16.59
N LEU A 79 3.47 13.13 15.90
CA LEU A 79 4.70 13.86 16.20
C LEU A 79 4.76 15.26 15.56
N GLY A 80 3.73 15.65 14.81
CA GLY A 80 3.62 16.94 14.15
C GLY A 80 4.24 17.04 12.77
N TYR A 81 4.60 15.91 12.16
CA TYR A 81 5.20 15.88 10.82
C TYR A 81 4.15 15.56 9.75
N ASP A 82 4.17 16.31 8.67
CA ASP A 82 3.30 16.13 7.51
C ASP A 82 4.07 15.74 6.24
N THR A 83 5.37 15.55 6.34
CA THR A 83 6.25 15.18 5.22
C THR A 83 6.78 13.77 5.37
N VAL A 84 6.84 13.05 4.26
CA VAL A 84 7.35 11.67 4.21
C VAL A 84 8.41 11.55 3.13
N LEU A 85 9.44 10.76 3.40
CA LEU A 85 10.50 10.42 2.46
C LEU A 85 10.28 9.00 1.96
N ILE A 86 10.18 8.83 0.65
CA ILE A 86 9.98 7.52 0.03
C ILE A 86 11.33 6.81 -0.08
N SER A 87 11.35 5.52 0.32
CA SER A 87 12.53 4.69 0.23
C SER A 87 13.03 4.56 -1.22
N GLN A 88 14.30 4.24 -1.37
CA GLN A 88 14.94 4.04 -2.66
C GLN A 88 15.61 2.67 -2.68
N TYR A 89 15.37 1.90 -3.73
CA TYR A 89 16.05 0.62 -3.95
C TYR A 89 16.19 0.34 -5.45
N GLY A 90 17.18 -0.48 -5.80
CA GLY A 90 17.39 -0.89 -7.19
C GLY A 90 16.41 -1.96 -7.64
N GLY A 91 16.09 -1.97 -8.93
CA GLY A 91 15.20 -2.98 -9.51
C GLY A 91 13.72 -2.78 -9.26
N CYS A 92 13.32 -1.57 -8.91
CA CYS A 92 11.89 -1.24 -8.80
C CYS A 92 11.23 -1.12 -10.19
N SER A 93 9.90 -1.15 -10.23
CA SER A 93 9.13 -0.97 -11.44
C SER A 93 9.32 0.44 -12.00
N GLU A 94 9.32 0.57 -13.33
CA GLU A 94 9.34 1.86 -14.02
C GLU A 94 8.19 2.78 -13.58
N THR A 95 7.09 2.20 -13.10
CA THR A 95 5.91 2.92 -12.64
C THR A 95 6.17 3.72 -11.36
N CYS A 96 6.95 3.17 -10.42
CA CYS A 96 7.24 3.83 -9.14
C CYS A 96 8.64 4.45 -9.06
N GLU A 97 9.52 4.12 -10.00
CA GLU A 97 10.90 4.63 -10.03
C GLU A 97 11.00 6.16 -9.97
N PRO A 98 10.19 6.95 -10.72
CA PRO A 98 10.29 8.41 -10.70
C PRO A 98 10.00 9.04 -9.33
N TYR A 99 9.33 8.31 -8.45
CA TYR A 99 8.85 8.82 -7.16
C TYR A 99 9.74 8.46 -5.98
N GLN A 100 10.68 7.52 -6.16
CA GLN A 100 11.52 7.08 -5.05
C GLN A 100 12.58 8.13 -4.65
N GLY A 101 13.01 8.08 -3.40
CA GLY A 101 14.05 8.96 -2.88
C GLY A 101 13.63 10.43 -2.75
N LYS A 102 12.35 10.73 -2.86
CA LYS A 102 11.80 12.09 -2.80
C LYS A 102 10.92 12.28 -1.57
N VAL A 103 10.71 13.55 -1.23
CA VAL A 103 9.86 13.97 -0.11
C VAL A 103 8.51 14.42 -0.64
N TYR A 104 7.45 14.01 0.06
CA TYR A 104 6.06 14.34 -0.27
C TYR A 104 5.30 14.81 0.95
N ILE A 105 4.23 15.58 0.73
CA ILE A 105 3.23 15.87 1.76
C ILE A 105 2.26 14.70 1.85
N ASP A 106 2.04 14.18 3.04
CA ASP A 106 1.07 13.12 3.27
C ASP A 106 -0.35 13.69 3.39
N ASP A 107 -1.06 13.67 2.28
CA ASP A 107 -2.48 14.04 2.19
C ASP A 107 -3.39 12.81 2.00
N VAL A 108 -2.85 11.59 2.14
CA VAL A 108 -3.55 10.34 1.87
C VAL A 108 -3.84 9.55 3.14
N PHE A 109 -2.82 9.27 3.94
CA PHE A 109 -2.94 8.41 5.12
C PHE A 109 -3.36 9.18 6.37
N THR A 110 -3.18 10.50 6.37
CA THR A 110 -3.57 11.39 7.46
C THR A 110 -4.40 12.55 6.95
N ILE A 111 -5.12 13.22 7.86
CA ILE A 111 -5.86 14.45 7.53
C ILE A 111 -4.86 15.60 7.49
N TRP A 112 -4.64 16.13 6.29
CA TRP A 112 -3.73 17.26 6.08
C TRP A 112 -4.53 18.47 5.59
N ASN A 113 -4.32 19.62 6.22
CA ASN A 113 -5.06 20.86 5.98
C ASN A 113 -4.19 22.04 5.55
N GLY A 114 -2.98 21.77 5.07
CA GLY A 114 -2.06 22.80 4.61
C GLY A 114 -2.49 23.47 3.29
N ALA A 115 -1.78 24.52 2.92
CA ALA A 115 -2.03 25.24 1.67
C ALA A 115 -1.67 24.38 0.46
N ARG A 116 -2.52 24.40 -0.57
CA ARG A 116 -2.33 23.67 -1.83
C ARG A 116 -2.12 24.62 -2.99
N SER A 117 -1.30 24.19 -3.95
CA SER A 117 -1.13 24.86 -5.24
C SER A 117 -0.91 23.80 -6.32
N GLY A 118 -1.98 23.45 -7.05
CA GLY A 118 -1.92 22.38 -8.06
C GLY A 118 -1.57 21.03 -7.40
N ASP A 119 -0.47 20.42 -7.86
CA ASP A 119 0.02 19.13 -7.37
C ASP A 119 0.94 19.25 -6.15
N PHE A 120 1.10 20.46 -5.60
CA PHE A 120 2.00 20.74 -4.49
C PHE A 120 1.25 21.19 -3.25
N GLY A 121 1.84 20.90 -2.11
CA GLY A 121 1.36 21.35 -0.81
C GLY A 121 2.48 22.01 -0.02
N LYS A 122 2.10 22.93 0.85
CA LYS A 122 3.00 23.60 1.78
C LYS A 122 2.99 22.87 3.11
N SER A 123 4.16 22.41 3.56
CA SER A 123 4.27 21.71 4.84
C SER A 123 3.97 22.67 5.99
N ASN A 124 3.12 22.25 6.92
CA ASN A 124 2.87 22.95 8.16
C ASN A 124 4.05 22.85 9.14
N TYR A 125 4.91 21.85 8.95
CA TYR A 125 6.07 21.60 9.80
C TYR A 125 7.28 22.47 9.42
N CYS A 126 7.68 22.47 8.13
CA CYS A 126 8.90 23.13 7.70
C CYS A 126 8.68 24.32 6.77
N ASP A 127 7.42 24.68 6.49
CA ASP A 127 7.03 25.84 5.67
C ASP A 127 7.55 25.79 4.22
N LYS A 128 7.91 24.59 3.72
CA LYS A 128 8.38 24.35 2.36
C LYS A 128 7.30 23.67 1.52
N TRP A 129 7.42 23.80 0.20
CA TRP A 129 6.52 23.20 -0.75
C TRP A 129 7.06 21.84 -1.24
N PHE A 130 6.20 20.83 -1.23
CA PHE A 130 6.49 19.50 -1.74
C PHE A 130 5.31 19.01 -2.58
N MET A 131 5.58 18.04 -3.48
CA MET A 131 4.52 17.36 -4.18
C MET A 131 3.62 16.60 -3.20
N LEU A 132 2.32 16.55 -3.47
CA LEU A 132 1.38 15.78 -2.66
C LEU A 132 1.57 14.28 -2.89
N LEU A 133 1.48 13.50 -1.83
CA LEU A 133 1.61 12.03 -1.91
C LEU A 133 0.51 11.41 -2.79
N SER A 134 -0.71 11.97 -2.77
CA SER A 134 -1.81 11.55 -3.61
C SER A 134 -1.47 11.62 -5.11
N VAL A 135 -0.73 12.63 -5.52
CA VAL A 135 -0.28 12.80 -6.91
C VAL A 135 0.70 11.69 -7.30
N ALA A 136 1.66 11.39 -6.42
CA ALA A 136 2.64 10.32 -6.64
C ALA A 136 1.97 8.95 -6.71
N ILE A 137 1.01 8.68 -5.83
CA ILE A 137 0.25 7.41 -5.82
C ILE A 137 -0.57 7.27 -7.10
N ARG A 138 -1.21 8.34 -7.55
CA ARG A 138 -1.97 8.36 -8.80
C ARG A 138 -1.07 8.08 -10.01
N GLY A 139 0.18 8.51 -9.95
CA GLY A 139 1.19 8.29 -10.99
C GLY A 139 1.83 6.91 -10.97
N GLY A 140 1.59 6.09 -9.93
CA GLY A 140 2.08 4.72 -9.85
C GLY A 140 2.87 4.35 -8.60
N LEU A 141 3.13 5.28 -7.68
CA LEU A 141 3.74 4.95 -6.41
C LEU A 141 2.79 4.06 -5.59
N PHE A 142 3.32 3.13 -4.83
CA PHE A 142 2.54 2.17 -4.02
C PHE A 142 1.54 1.34 -4.85
N HIS A 143 1.88 1.03 -6.11
CA HIS A 143 1.09 0.10 -6.93
C HIS A 143 1.07 -1.31 -6.33
N PRO A 144 0.18 -2.21 -6.77
CA PRO A 144 0.19 -3.60 -6.31
C PRO A 144 1.59 -4.23 -6.44
N ASN A 145 2.04 -4.94 -5.40
CA ASN A 145 3.41 -5.50 -5.24
C ASN A 145 4.54 -4.46 -5.12
N CYS A 146 4.25 -3.19 -4.97
CA CYS A 146 5.26 -2.18 -4.68
C CYS A 146 5.92 -2.46 -3.31
N ARG A 147 7.25 -2.38 -3.26
CA ARG A 147 8.03 -2.59 -2.04
C ARG A 147 8.54 -1.30 -1.41
N HIS A 148 8.15 -0.16 -1.94
CA HIS A 148 8.52 1.12 -1.35
C HIS A 148 7.88 1.30 0.02
N THR A 149 8.64 1.86 0.93
CA THR A 149 8.20 2.29 2.25
C THR A 149 8.39 3.79 2.37
N MET A 150 7.87 4.37 3.43
CA MET A 150 8.08 5.79 3.71
C MET A 150 8.65 5.97 5.11
N GLY A 151 9.56 6.91 5.21
CA GLY A 151 10.14 7.36 6.47
C GLY A 151 9.75 8.80 6.77
N GLN A 152 9.99 9.21 7.98
CA GLN A 152 9.82 10.58 8.40
C GLN A 152 10.92 11.46 7.78
N TYR A 153 10.54 12.59 7.23
CA TYR A 153 11.48 13.62 6.77
C TYR A 153 11.57 14.73 7.82
N ILE A 154 12.78 15.02 8.23
CA ILE A 154 13.05 16.04 9.24
C ILE A 154 13.83 17.20 8.62
#